data_7cc43935a3ddce6f97284e5957a6e795
#
_entry.id   7cc43935a3ddce6f97284e5957a6e795
#
_cell.length_a   1.000
_cell.length_b   1.000
_cell.length_c   1.000
_cell.angle_alpha   90.00
_cell.angle_beta   90.00
_cell.angle_gamma   90.00
#
_symmetry.space_group_name_H-M   'P 1'
#
loop_
_entity.id
_entity.type
_entity.pdbx_description
1 polymer ?
#
loop_
_entity_poly.entity_id
_entity_poly.type
_entity_poly.pdbx_seq_one_letter_code
_entity_poly.pdbx_strand_id
1 'polypeptide(L)'
;GNDSPMAHHEHRSVVIVANLLKESEFDYSPEEIVFVQSLIAPSVGQEGFFWEIVANQVNHLDVDKMEYIKRDARACGLSQGGFDTDTMRIINAARVIDGHICYHHKVYEDIYNLFQTRYRLHTTVYRHPAVVSIHHMVSDALRLSGFGLEDSIKDIETFCQYDDTILDRLRFSTDNEESQKIINRID
;
A
#
# COMPACT_ATOMS: atom_id res chain seq x y z
N GLY A 1 8.11 -18.72 9.26
CA GLY A 1 7.96 -17.58 8.40
C GLY A 1 7.97 -18.02 6.96
N ASN A 2 7.00 -17.57 6.17
CA ASN A 2 6.96 -17.87 4.74
C ASN A 2 7.99 -16.95 4.05
N ASP A 3 9.15 -17.49 3.69
CA ASP A 3 10.19 -16.80 2.93
C ASP A 3 9.87 -16.69 1.41
N SER A 4 8.60 -16.83 1.05
CA SER A 4 8.18 -16.67 -0.34
C SER A 4 8.29 -15.18 -0.75
N PRO A 5 8.96 -14.83 -1.86
CA PRO A 5 8.95 -13.46 -2.38
C PRO A 5 7.55 -12.89 -2.54
N MET A 6 6.56 -13.73 -2.85
CA MET A 6 5.15 -13.36 -2.96
C MET A 6 4.49 -12.95 -1.63
N ALA A 7 5.16 -13.16 -0.48
CA ALA A 7 4.69 -12.64 0.81
C ALA A 7 4.82 -11.11 0.90
N HIS A 8 5.71 -10.50 0.13
CA HIS A 8 5.92 -9.05 0.08
C HIS A 8 4.97 -8.39 -0.93
N HIS A 9 4.27 -7.33 -0.50
CA HIS A 9 3.28 -6.66 -1.34
C HIS A 9 3.89 -5.99 -2.58
N GLU A 10 5.12 -5.47 -2.48
CA GLU A 10 5.83 -4.90 -3.62
C GLU A 10 6.06 -5.94 -4.70
N HIS A 11 6.45 -7.15 -4.32
CA HIS A 11 6.68 -8.23 -5.28
C HIS A 11 5.38 -8.66 -5.98
N ARG A 12 4.27 -8.78 -5.23
CA ARG A 12 2.95 -9.04 -5.82
C ARG A 12 2.54 -7.94 -6.80
N SER A 13 2.72 -6.67 -6.41
CA SER A 13 2.40 -5.52 -7.27
C SER A 13 3.18 -5.55 -8.58
N VAL A 14 4.46 -5.92 -8.54
CA VAL A 14 5.32 -6.09 -9.73
C VAL A 14 4.77 -7.17 -10.68
N VAL A 15 4.31 -8.31 -10.14
CA VAL A 15 3.73 -9.40 -10.96
C VAL A 15 2.37 -9.00 -11.52
N ILE A 16 1.49 -8.41 -10.69
CA ILE A 16 0.15 -7.97 -11.12
C ILE A 16 0.26 -6.95 -12.25
N VAL A 17 1.10 -5.92 -12.10
CA VAL A 17 1.29 -4.88 -13.11
C VAL A 17 1.79 -5.48 -14.43
N ALA A 18 2.74 -6.43 -14.38
CA ALA A 18 3.22 -7.08 -15.60
C ALA A 18 2.12 -7.85 -16.33
N ASN A 19 1.23 -8.53 -15.59
CA ASN A 19 0.10 -9.24 -16.18
C ASN A 19 -0.91 -8.25 -16.78
N LEU A 20 -1.28 -7.19 -16.06
CA LEU A 20 -2.18 -6.15 -16.55
C LEU A 20 -1.67 -5.48 -17.83
N LEU A 21 -0.37 -5.17 -17.91
CA LEU A 21 0.22 -4.57 -19.10
C LEU A 21 0.21 -5.52 -20.29
N LYS A 22 0.46 -6.83 -20.08
CA LYS A 22 0.42 -7.85 -21.13
C LYS A 22 -1.00 -8.10 -21.65
N GLU A 23 -2.02 -7.97 -20.81
CA GLU A 23 -3.42 -8.16 -21.16
C GLU A 23 -4.09 -6.87 -21.68
N SER A 24 -3.39 -5.74 -21.60
CA SER A 24 -3.93 -4.45 -22.06
C SER A 24 -4.06 -4.41 -23.59
N GLU A 25 -4.90 -3.50 -24.08
CA GLU A 25 -5.06 -3.24 -25.53
C GLU A 25 -3.82 -2.57 -26.15
N PHE A 26 -2.86 -2.12 -25.34
CA PHE A 26 -1.63 -1.48 -25.79
C PHE A 26 -0.51 -2.53 -25.89
N ASP A 27 0.30 -2.39 -26.94
CA ASP A 27 1.46 -3.26 -27.19
C ASP A 27 2.69 -2.69 -26.46
N TYR A 28 2.98 -3.22 -25.28
CA TYR A 28 4.15 -2.86 -24.48
C TYR A 28 5.31 -3.83 -24.78
N SER A 29 6.48 -3.29 -25.03
CA SER A 29 7.69 -4.11 -25.15
C SER A 29 8.06 -4.74 -23.80
N PRO A 30 8.80 -5.87 -23.79
CA PRO A 30 9.29 -6.46 -22.56
C PRO A 30 10.13 -5.48 -21.71
N GLU A 31 10.90 -4.61 -22.35
CA GLU A 31 11.73 -3.61 -21.70
C GLU A 31 10.89 -2.55 -20.99
N GLU A 32 9.79 -2.11 -21.60
CA GLU A 32 8.85 -1.16 -20.96
C GLU A 32 8.18 -1.77 -19.75
N ILE A 33 7.77 -3.04 -19.82
CA ILE A 33 7.20 -3.78 -18.69
C ILE A 33 8.22 -3.86 -17.54
N VAL A 34 9.45 -4.26 -17.82
CA VAL A 34 10.53 -4.33 -16.82
C VAL A 34 10.83 -2.95 -16.22
N PHE A 35 10.80 -1.89 -17.03
CA PHE A 35 10.97 -0.53 -16.53
C PHE A 35 9.86 -0.15 -15.54
N VAL A 36 8.58 -0.38 -15.90
CA VAL A 36 7.45 -0.10 -14.99
C VAL A 36 7.55 -0.92 -13.69
N GLN A 37 7.92 -2.19 -13.78
CA GLN A 37 8.16 -3.03 -12.60
C GLN A 37 9.26 -2.43 -11.70
N SER A 38 10.34 -1.91 -12.29
CA SER A 38 11.44 -1.30 -11.54
C SER A 38 11.06 0.00 -10.82
N LEU A 39 10.02 0.71 -11.28
CA LEU A 39 9.50 1.91 -10.59
C LEU A 39 8.75 1.55 -9.29
N ILE A 40 8.12 0.37 -9.25
CA ILE A 40 7.38 -0.12 -8.09
C ILE A 40 8.34 -0.71 -7.05
N ALA A 41 9.29 -1.52 -7.49
CA ALA A 41 10.28 -2.17 -6.64
C ALA A 41 11.70 -1.93 -7.21
N PRO A 42 12.28 -0.76 -6.95
CA PRO A 42 13.62 -0.44 -7.43
C PRO A 42 14.67 -1.40 -6.87
N SER A 43 15.55 -1.87 -7.74
CA SER A 43 16.71 -2.68 -7.32
C SER A 43 17.74 -1.82 -6.59
N VAL A 44 18.54 -2.45 -5.74
CA VAL A 44 19.64 -1.77 -5.05
C VAL A 44 20.60 -1.18 -6.08
N GLY A 45 20.88 0.12 -5.96
CA GLY A 45 21.76 0.86 -6.86
C GLY A 45 21.10 1.47 -8.09
N GLN A 46 19.78 1.34 -8.24
CA GLN A 46 19.03 2.14 -9.21
C GLN A 46 18.93 3.58 -8.70
N GLU A 47 19.44 4.53 -9.47
CA GLU A 47 19.49 5.95 -9.13
C GLU A 47 18.80 6.79 -10.21
N GLY A 48 18.20 7.90 -9.79
CA GLY A 48 17.57 8.88 -10.66
C GLY A 48 16.11 9.11 -10.35
N PHE A 49 15.60 10.24 -10.80
CA PHE A 49 14.29 10.76 -10.42
C PHE A 49 13.10 9.82 -10.76
N PHE A 50 13.23 8.98 -11.77
CA PHE A 50 12.15 8.03 -12.12
C PHE A 50 11.83 7.09 -10.96
N TRP A 51 12.86 6.56 -10.28
CA TRP A 51 12.71 5.65 -9.14
C TRP A 51 12.39 6.36 -7.82
N GLU A 52 12.41 7.70 -7.85
CA GLU A 52 12.02 8.52 -6.71
C GLU A 52 10.54 8.94 -6.73
N ILE A 53 9.81 8.66 -7.83
CA ILE A 53 8.40 9.07 -7.97
C ILE A 53 7.51 8.17 -7.11
N VAL A 54 7.57 6.85 -7.29
CA VAL A 54 6.63 5.88 -6.71
C VAL A 54 7.16 5.28 -5.41
N ALA A 55 8.46 4.97 -5.36
CA ALA A 55 9.10 4.27 -4.23
C ALA A 55 10.45 4.90 -3.91
N ASN A 56 10.44 6.12 -3.38
CA ASN A 56 11.66 6.89 -3.12
C ASN A 56 12.47 6.29 -1.96
N GLN A 57 13.55 5.60 -2.28
CA GLN A 57 14.46 5.02 -1.28
C GLN A 57 15.47 6.03 -0.72
N VAL A 58 15.63 7.21 -1.34
CA VAL A 58 16.62 8.23 -0.93
C VAL A 58 16.12 9.03 0.27
N ASN A 59 14.91 9.58 0.18
CA ASN A 59 14.37 10.45 1.23
C ASN A 59 12.96 10.03 1.71
N HIS A 60 12.43 8.96 1.15
CA HIS A 60 11.11 8.42 1.48
C HIS A 60 9.93 9.38 1.24
N LEU A 61 10.11 10.38 0.39
CA LEU A 61 9.04 11.27 -0.06
C LEU A 61 8.63 10.91 -1.48
N ASP A 62 7.53 10.21 -1.61
CA ASP A 62 7.00 9.67 -2.87
C ASP A 62 5.48 9.90 -2.97
N VAL A 63 4.93 9.66 -4.15
CA VAL A 63 3.51 9.87 -4.41
C VAL A 63 2.63 8.90 -3.62
N ASP A 64 3.11 7.70 -3.34
CA ASP A 64 2.41 6.73 -2.51
C ASP A 64 2.16 7.30 -1.10
N LYS A 65 3.21 7.81 -0.45
CA LYS A 65 3.07 8.46 0.87
C LYS A 65 2.18 9.69 0.84
N MET A 66 2.30 10.51 -0.20
CA MET A 66 1.45 11.69 -0.35
C MET A 66 -0.02 11.32 -0.49
N GLU A 67 -0.32 10.22 -1.19
CA GLU A 67 -1.69 9.74 -1.40
C GLU A 67 -2.27 9.14 -0.12
N TYR A 68 -1.62 8.08 0.43
CA TYR A 68 -2.26 7.33 1.51
C TYR A 68 -2.37 8.14 2.80
N ILE A 69 -1.40 8.98 3.13
CA ILE A 69 -1.47 9.83 4.32
C ILE A 69 -2.68 10.77 4.24
N LYS A 70 -2.91 11.38 3.09
CA LYS A 70 -4.04 12.28 2.87
C LYS A 70 -5.37 11.53 2.88
N ARG A 71 -5.44 10.40 2.18
CA ARG A 71 -6.63 9.53 2.10
C ARG A 71 -7.02 9.01 3.49
N ASP A 72 -6.07 8.48 4.23
CA ASP A 72 -6.32 7.88 5.55
C ASP A 72 -6.68 8.93 6.59
N ALA A 73 -6.02 10.10 6.60
CA ALA A 73 -6.40 11.21 7.46
C ALA A 73 -7.85 11.66 7.20
N ARG A 74 -8.25 11.71 5.92
CA ARG A 74 -9.63 12.05 5.54
C ARG A 74 -10.61 10.94 5.94
N ALA A 75 -10.31 9.68 5.65
CA ALA A 75 -11.17 8.54 5.96
C ALA A 75 -11.41 8.38 7.47
N CYS A 76 -10.39 8.68 8.29
CA CYS A 76 -10.48 8.65 9.74
C CYS A 76 -11.09 9.93 10.36
N GLY A 77 -11.55 10.90 9.54
CA GLY A 77 -12.12 12.15 10.02
C GLY A 77 -11.10 13.10 10.69
N LEU A 78 -9.81 12.90 10.43
CA LEU A 78 -8.71 13.64 11.04
C LEU A 78 -8.24 14.84 10.22
N SER A 79 -8.86 15.10 9.07
CA SER A 79 -8.52 16.21 8.17
C SER A 79 -8.68 17.61 8.78
N GLN A 80 -9.44 17.72 9.89
CA GLN A 80 -9.55 18.95 10.67
C GLN A 80 -8.68 18.82 11.93
N GLY A 81 -7.63 19.58 12.04
CA GLY A 81 -6.77 19.54 13.25
C GLY A 81 -5.28 19.36 12.97
N GLY A 82 -4.81 19.85 11.82
CA GLY A 82 -3.40 19.84 11.47
C GLY A 82 -2.95 18.53 10.77
N PHE A 83 -3.89 17.76 10.25
CA PHE A 83 -3.63 16.59 9.38
C PHE A 83 -3.81 16.92 7.89
N ASP A 84 -4.22 18.14 7.56
CA ASP A 84 -4.37 18.55 6.17
C ASP A 84 -3.02 19.02 5.63
N THR A 85 -2.50 18.26 4.68
CA THR A 85 -1.27 18.60 3.98
C THR A 85 -1.58 18.88 2.52
N ASP A 86 -1.19 20.05 2.04
CA ASP A 86 -1.31 20.39 0.61
C ASP A 86 -0.22 19.69 -0.20
N THR A 87 -0.48 18.42 -0.53
CA THR A 87 0.43 17.60 -1.34
C THR A 87 0.63 18.18 -2.75
N MET A 88 -0.37 18.84 -3.32
CA MET A 88 -0.24 19.49 -4.63
C MET A 88 0.75 20.66 -4.60
N ARG A 89 0.81 21.38 -3.48
CA ARG A 89 1.81 22.43 -3.31
C ARG A 89 3.23 21.87 -3.27
N ILE A 90 3.44 20.71 -2.64
CA ILE A 90 4.72 19.99 -2.64
C ILE A 90 5.08 19.57 -4.06
N ILE A 91 4.16 18.92 -4.78
CA ILE A 91 4.38 18.43 -6.16
C ILE A 91 4.72 19.60 -7.09
N ASN A 92 3.95 20.69 -7.04
CA ASN A 92 4.18 21.86 -7.89
C ASN A 92 5.52 22.57 -7.60
N ALA A 93 6.10 22.36 -6.43
CA ALA A 93 7.41 22.90 -6.04
C ALA A 93 8.58 21.96 -6.32
N ALA A 94 8.31 20.76 -6.85
CA ALA A 94 9.32 19.78 -7.23
C ALA A 94 10.03 20.17 -8.54
N ARG A 95 11.33 19.86 -8.63
CA ARG A 95 12.15 19.99 -9.85
C ARG A 95 13.18 18.86 -9.86
N VAL A 96 13.59 18.44 -11.05
CA VAL A 96 14.72 17.53 -11.19
C VAL A 96 16.00 18.37 -11.25
N ILE A 97 16.94 18.12 -10.34
CA ILE A 97 18.23 18.75 -10.25
C ILE A 97 19.27 17.64 -10.10
N ASP A 98 20.26 17.60 -10.96
CA ASP A 98 21.33 16.59 -10.98
C ASP A 98 20.80 15.14 -10.97
N GLY A 99 19.66 14.91 -11.65
CA GLY A 99 19.04 13.60 -11.77
C GLY A 99 18.12 13.19 -10.60
N HIS A 100 17.95 14.03 -9.59
CA HIS A 100 17.15 13.77 -8.38
C HIS A 100 15.98 14.72 -8.23
N ILE A 101 14.88 14.26 -7.56
CA ILE A 101 13.75 15.11 -7.22
C ILE A 101 14.12 16.00 -6.04
N CYS A 102 14.15 17.31 -6.31
CA CYS A 102 14.41 18.33 -5.32
C CYS A 102 13.19 19.21 -5.12
N TYR A 103 13.00 19.68 -3.89
CA TYR A 103 11.87 20.53 -3.52
C TYR A 103 12.34 21.91 -3.14
N HIS A 104 11.60 22.93 -3.59
CA HIS A 104 11.92 24.31 -3.23
C HIS A 104 11.75 24.53 -1.72
N HIS A 105 12.70 25.26 -1.09
CA HIS A 105 12.71 25.48 0.36
C HIS A 105 11.39 26.06 0.95
N LYS A 106 10.60 26.78 0.13
CA LYS A 106 9.30 27.34 0.55
C LYS A 106 8.26 26.29 0.97
N VAL A 107 8.45 25.00 0.59
CA VAL A 107 7.55 23.90 0.95
C VAL A 107 8.10 23.02 2.07
N TYR A 108 9.15 23.47 2.75
CA TYR A 108 9.74 22.77 3.90
C TYR A 108 8.70 22.42 4.98
N GLU A 109 7.89 23.42 5.35
CA GLU A 109 6.82 23.25 6.35
C GLU A 109 5.76 22.21 5.89
N ASP A 110 5.40 22.22 4.61
CA ASP A 110 4.43 21.28 4.04
C ASP A 110 4.98 19.83 4.11
N ILE A 111 6.25 19.64 3.77
CA ILE A 111 6.93 18.33 3.86
C ILE A 111 7.04 17.88 5.31
N TYR A 112 7.44 18.77 6.21
CA TYR A 112 7.51 18.47 7.63
C TYR A 112 6.14 18.05 8.17
N ASN A 113 5.08 18.78 7.82
CA ASN A 113 3.71 18.47 8.23
C ASN A 113 3.21 17.13 7.67
N LEU A 114 3.60 16.76 6.45
CA LEU A 114 3.29 15.46 5.87
C LEU A 114 3.86 14.31 6.75
N PHE A 115 5.14 14.39 7.12
CA PHE A 115 5.76 13.37 7.99
C PHE A 115 5.21 13.40 9.42
N GLN A 116 4.87 14.57 9.95
CA GLN A 116 4.17 14.69 11.25
C GLN A 116 2.78 14.04 11.20
N THR A 117 2.05 14.24 10.12
CA THR A 117 0.75 13.59 9.92
C THR A 117 0.90 12.07 9.84
N ARG A 118 1.90 11.58 9.11
CA ARG A 118 2.24 10.15 9.09
C ARG A 118 2.55 9.60 10.49
N TYR A 119 3.38 10.30 11.25
CA TYR A 119 3.70 9.90 12.63
C TYR A 119 2.44 9.82 13.50
N ARG A 120 1.56 10.83 13.42
CA ARG A 120 0.30 10.85 14.16
C ARG A 120 -0.63 9.71 13.75
N LEU A 121 -0.80 9.44 12.44
CA LEU A 121 -1.59 8.30 11.95
C LEU A 121 -1.05 6.98 12.51
N HIS A 122 0.27 6.80 12.53
CA HIS A 122 0.88 5.60 13.10
C HIS A 122 0.59 5.44 14.59
N THR A 123 0.64 6.54 15.37
CA THR A 123 0.46 6.48 16.82
C THR A 123 -1.00 6.41 17.25
N THR A 124 -1.91 7.10 16.54
CA THR A 124 -3.31 7.24 16.96
C THR A 124 -4.27 6.30 16.23
N VAL A 125 -3.92 5.85 15.03
CA VAL A 125 -4.80 5.02 14.18
C VAL A 125 -4.19 3.62 13.99
N TYR A 126 -3.08 3.51 13.25
CA TYR A 126 -2.58 2.20 12.81
C TYR A 126 -2.13 1.29 13.97
N ARG A 127 -1.60 1.87 15.05
CA ARG A 127 -1.18 1.15 16.26
C ARG A 127 -2.14 1.28 17.43
N HIS A 128 -3.36 1.76 17.18
CA HIS A 128 -4.37 1.79 18.24
C HIS A 128 -4.66 0.37 18.72
N PRO A 129 -4.73 0.10 20.04
CA PRO A 129 -4.93 -1.26 20.56
C PRO A 129 -6.14 -1.98 19.98
N ALA A 130 -7.26 -1.26 19.78
CA ALA A 130 -8.45 -1.85 19.16
C ALA A 130 -8.19 -2.29 17.70
N VAL A 131 -7.50 -1.46 16.91
CA VAL A 131 -7.15 -1.79 15.53
C VAL A 131 -6.24 -3.02 15.47
N VAL A 132 -5.22 -3.06 16.33
CA VAL A 132 -4.32 -4.23 16.42
C VAL A 132 -5.07 -5.49 16.83
N SER A 133 -6.01 -5.38 17.79
CA SER A 133 -6.84 -6.52 18.21
C SER A 133 -7.73 -7.01 17.07
N ILE A 134 -8.37 -6.11 16.33
CA ILE A 134 -9.21 -6.44 15.16
C ILE A 134 -8.36 -7.12 14.07
N HIS A 135 -7.15 -6.61 13.79
CA HIS A 135 -6.24 -7.26 12.84
C HIS A 135 -5.93 -8.71 13.22
N HIS A 136 -5.68 -8.99 14.51
CA HIS A 136 -5.48 -10.35 14.97
C HIS A 136 -6.75 -11.20 14.82
N MET A 137 -7.92 -10.67 15.16
CA MET A 137 -9.19 -11.38 15.00
C MET A 137 -9.46 -11.72 13.52
N VAL A 138 -9.26 -10.77 12.61
CA VAL A 138 -9.39 -11.01 11.16
C VAL A 138 -8.40 -12.08 10.69
N SER A 139 -7.14 -11.99 11.13
CA SER A 139 -6.12 -12.99 10.79
C SER A 139 -6.49 -14.40 11.27
N ASP A 140 -7.01 -14.52 12.48
CA ASP A 140 -7.44 -15.81 13.03
C ASP A 140 -8.68 -16.35 12.29
N ALA A 141 -9.66 -15.49 11.97
CA ALA A 141 -10.80 -15.87 11.18
C ALA A 141 -10.42 -16.38 9.78
N LEU A 142 -9.48 -15.69 9.11
CA LEU A 142 -8.96 -16.10 7.81
C LEU A 142 -8.23 -17.45 7.86
N ARG A 143 -7.43 -17.69 8.90
CA ARG A 143 -6.75 -19.00 9.09
C ARG A 143 -7.74 -20.14 9.30
N LEU A 144 -8.81 -19.88 10.04
CA LEU A 144 -9.85 -20.87 10.31
C LEU A 144 -10.83 -21.06 9.14
N SER A 145 -10.86 -20.15 8.17
CA SER A 145 -11.86 -20.15 7.09
C SER A 145 -11.79 -21.34 6.15
N GLY A 146 -10.60 -21.97 6.03
CA GLY A 146 -10.37 -23.01 5.05
C GLY A 146 -10.24 -22.52 3.60
N PHE A 147 -10.16 -21.20 3.38
CA PHE A 147 -10.06 -20.61 2.02
C PHE A 147 -8.73 -20.87 1.30
N GLY A 148 -7.77 -21.53 1.94
CA GLY A 148 -6.47 -21.82 1.32
C GLY A 148 -5.65 -20.58 0.99
N LEU A 149 -5.80 -19.49 1.75
CA LEU A 149 -5.13 -18.20 1.49
C LEU A 149 -3.60 -18.30 1.46
N GLU A 150 -3.01 -19.22 2.24
CA GLU A 150 -1.57 -19.46 2.22
C GLU A 150 -1.10 -20.01 0.86
N ASP A 151 -1.94 -20.77 0.17
CA ASP A 151 -1.65 -21.28 -1.17
C ASP A 151 -1.99 -20.23 -2.25
N SER A 152 -3.03 -19.44 -2.05
CA SER A 152 -3.40 -18.36 -2.98
C SER A 152 -2.29 -17.32 -3.12
N ILE A 153 -1.52 -17.04 -2.07
CA ILE A 153 -0.36 -16.12 -2.14
C ILE A 153 0.71 -16.61 -3.14
N LYS A 154 0.75 -17.90 -3.45
CA LYS A 154 1.72 -18.49 -4.39
C LYS A 154 1.27 -18.37 -5.85
N ASP A 155 -0.02 -18.21 -6.08
CA ASP A 155 -0.65 -18.06 -7.39
C ASP A 155 -1.37 -16.72 -7.49
N ILE A 156 -0.84 -15.84 -8.33
CA ILE A 156 -1.33 -14.46 -8.45
C ILE A 156 -2.76 -14.38 -9.00
N GLU A 157 -3.17 -15.29 -9.87
CA GLU A 157 -4.52 -15.32 -10.43
C GLU A 157 -5.53 -15.65 -9.34
N THR A 158 -5.24 -16.65 -8.52
CA THR A 158 -6.05 -16.99 -7.35
C THR A 158 -6.04 -15.88 -6.31
N PHE A 159 -4.88 -15.25 -6.07
CA PHE A 159 -4.78 -14.12 -5.15
C PHE A 159 -5.68 -12.96 -5.56
N CYS A 160 -5.73 -12.61 -6.84
CA CYS A 160 -6.56 -11.52 -7.36
C CYS A 160 -8.08 -11.76 -7.29
N GLN A 161 -8.51 -12.98 -6.94
CA GLN A 161 -9.92 -13.28 -6.69
C GLN A 161 -10.40 -12.87 -5.29
N TYR A 162 -9.46 -12.52 -4.41
CA TYR A 162 -9.75 -12.04 -3.06
C TYR A 162 -9.67 -10.51 -3.03
N ASP A 163 -10.72 -9.91 -2.51
CA ASP A 163 -10.87 -8.48 -2.27
C ASP A 163 -11.46 -8.23 -0.86
N ASP A 164 -11.81 -7.00 -0.55
CA ASP A 164 -12.36 -6.62 0.76
C ASP A 164 -13.67 -7.34 1.10
N THR A 165 -14.38 -7.91 0.10
CA THR A 165 -15.59 -8.72 0.33
C THR A 165 -15.29 -10.05 1.03
N ILE A 166 -14.02 -10.41 1.21
CA ILE A 166 -13.63 -11.63 1.93
C ILE A 166 -14.20 -11.67 3.36
N LEU A 167 -14.35 -10.51 4.01
CA LEU A 167 -14.94 -10.43 5.34
C LEU A 167 -16.44 -10.78 5.31
N ASP A 168 -17.16 -10.33 4.29
CA ASP A 168 -18.56 -10.70 4.10
C ASP A 168 -18.70 -12.18 3.73
N ARG A 169 -17.83 -12.72 2.91
CA ARG A 169 -17.78 -14.17 2.64
C ARG A 169 -17.58 -14.97 3.93
N LEU A 170 -16.71 -14.54 4.83
CA LEU A 170 -16.53 -15.17 6.14
C LEU A 170 -17.78 -15.06 7.02
N ARG A 171 -18.44 -13.89 7.02
CA ARG A 171 -19.64 -13.64 7.81
C ARG A 171 -20.81 -14.53 7.41
N PHE A 172 -20.98 -14.79 6.12
CA PHE A 172 -22.11 -15.55 5.56
C PHE A 172 -21.74 -17.00 5.20
N SER A 173 -20.48 -17.42 5.40
CA SER A 173 -20.07 -18.80 5.17
C SER A 173 -20.70 -19.73 6.20
N THR A 174 -21.24 -20.85 5.74
CA THR A 174 -21.75 -21.92 6.60
C THR A 174 -20.68 -22.97 6.94
N ASP A 175 -19.50 -22.86 6.34
CA ASP A 175 -18.52 -23.94 6.36
C ASP A 175 -17.61 -23.93 7.60
N ASN A 176 -17.55 -22.79 8.31
CA ASN A 176 -16.74 -22.67 9.53
C ASN A 176 -17.36 -21.72 10.56
N GLU A 177 -18.07 -22.30 11.52
CA GLU A 177 -18.72 -21.56 12.60
C GLU A 177 -17.75 -20.76 13.49
N GLU A 178 -16.51 -21.23 13.68
CA GLU A 178 -15.54 -20.54 14.53
C GLU A 178 -15.05 -19.27 13.86
N SER A 179 -14.72 -19.32 12.58
CA SER A 179 -14.37 -18.16 11.78
C SER A 179 -15.50 -17.11 11.78
N GLN A 180 -16.73 -17.56 11.54
CA GLN A 180 -17.92 -16.71 11.57
C GLN A 180 -18.15 -16.05 12.94
N LYS A 181 -17.99 -16.78 14.05
CA LYS A 181 -18.09 -16.23 15.41
C LYS A 181 -17.08 -15.13 15.67
N ILE A 182 -15.85 -15.27 15.15
CA ILE A 182 -14.81 -14.23 15.31
C ILE A 182 -15.22 -12.97 14.55
N ILE A 183 -15.64 -13.09 13.28
CA ILE A 183 -16.05 -11.94 12.46
C ILE A 183 -17.25 -11.22 13.07
N ASN A 184 -18.27 -11.96 13.53
CA ASN A 184 -19.45 -11.37 14.15
C ASN A 184 -19.19 -10.68 15.51
N ARG A 185 -18.00 -10.82 16.09
CA ARG A 185 -17.58 -10.08 17.31
C ARG A 185 -16.85 -8.78 16.99
N ILE A 186 -16.49 -8.55 15.73
CA ILE A 186 -15.81 -7.31 15.30
C ILE A 186 -16.84 -6.18 15.10
N ASP A 187 -18.10 -6.52 14.80
CA ASP A 187 -19.23 -5.58 14.73
C ASP A 187 -19.75 -5.25 16.13
#